data_1d1db5552e8d1f52398c112ebaf0932f
#
_entry.id   1d1db5552e8d1f52398c112ebaf0932f
#
_cell.length_a   1.000
_cell.length_b   1.000
_cell.length_c   1.000
_cell.angle_alpha   90.00
_cell.angle_beta   90.00
_cell.angle_gamma   90.00
#
_symmetry.space_group_name_H-M   'P 1'
#
loop_
_entity.id
_entity.type
_entity.pdbx_description
1 polymer ?
#
loop_
_entity_poly.entity_id
_entity_poly.type
_entity_poly.pdbx_seq_one_letter_code
_entity_poly.pdbx_strand_id
1 'polypeptide(L)'
;NSLQIFDPQILIDNSENLTIEQMERGVIGYVELAQYSFQNKIACVDYSRKKIKWKNNEGNIMTDISMIELGKLFFESIVKRNTELAMKKVFEILEKLDDKDGDYNNLDRERFEEDMMHFVEMKCSVSRINKGEKNVAFFNEFSRDVCKKNLIKNLKK
;
A
#
# COMPACT_ATOMS: atom_id res chain seq x y z
N ASN A 1 -23.58 -13.27 -6.67
CA ASN A 1 -22.49 -13.52 -5.83
C ASN A 1 -22.28 -12.47 -4.77
N SER A 2 -22.42 -12.92 -3.54
CA SER A 2 -22.32 -12.04 -2.40
C SER A 2 -20.86 -11.82 -2.00
N LEU A 3 -20.62 -10.65 -1.49
CA LEU A 3 -19.32 -10.37 -0.88
C LEU A 3 -19.20 -11.12 0.43
N GLN A 4 -18.00 -11.56 0.74
CA GLN A 4 -17.70 -12.09 2.06
C GLN A 4 -17.58 -10.91 3.05
N ILE A 5 -17.81 -11.21 4.31
CA ILE A 5 -17.64 -10.19 5.35
C ILE A 5 -16.19 -9.73 5.38
N PHE A 6 -16.00 -8.42 5.42
CA PHE A 6 -14.68 -7.82 5.59
C PHE A 6 -14.54 -7.35 7.03
N ASP A 7 -13.67 -8.03 7.77
CA ASP A 7 -13.28 -7.63 9.11
C ASP A 7 -11.95 -6.90 9.00
N PRO A 8 -11.86 -5.62 9.42
CA PRO A 8 -10.60 -4.88 9.34
C PRO A 8 -9.43 -5.56 10.05
N GLN A 9 -9.69 -6.48 10.96
CA GLN A 9 -8.63 -7.23 11.63
C GLN A 9 -7.75 -7.98 10.63
N ILE A 10 -8.31 -8.37 9.47
CA ILE A 10 -7.52 -9.08 8.46
C ILE A 10 -6.36 -8.23 7.94
N LEU A 11 -6.54 -6.91 7.90
CA LEU A 11 -5.47 -6.00 7.47
C LEU A 11 -4.32 -6.02 8.48
N ILE A 12 -4.67 -6.03 9.76
CA ILE A 12 -3.67 -6.08 10.83
C ILE A 12 -2.94 -7.42 10.79
N ASP A 13 -3.69 -8.50 10.65
CA ASP A 13 -3.13 -9.85 10.60
C ASP A 13 -2.16 -10.01 9.42
N ASN A 14 -2.48 -9.41 8.28
CA ASN A 14 -1.66 -9.52 7.07
C ASN A 14 -0.56 -8.47 6.98
N SER A 15 -0.51 -7.50 7.88
CA SER A 15 0.50 -6.44 7.85
C SER A 15 1.92 -6.98 7.94
N GLU A 16 2.11 -8.11 8.62
CA GLU A 16 3.41 -8.76 8.75
C GLU A 16 3.91 -9.33 7.41
N ASN A 17 3.03 -9.42 6.43
CA ASN A 17 3.40 -9.96 5.11
C ASN A 17 4.00 -8.90 4.18
N LEU A 18 4.05 -7.66 4.60
CA LEU A 18 4.75 -6.62 3.82
C LEU A 18 6.23 -6.96 3.75
N THR A 19 6.80 -6.93 2.55
CA THR A 19 8.20 -7.24 2.32
C THR A 19 8.92 -6.09 1.65
N ILE A 20 10.24 -6.08 1.80
CA ILE A 20 11.09 -5.09 1.11
C ILE A 20 10.90 -5.20 -0.40
N GLU A 21 10.74 -6.41 -0.92
CA GLU A 21 10.52 -6.63 -2.35
C GLU A 21 9.24 -5.94 -2.83
N GLN A 22 8.16 -6.04 -2.06
CA GLN A 22 6.93 -5.32 -2.40
C GLN A 22 7.14 -3.81 -2.37
N MET A 23 7.86 -3.32 -1.36
CA MET A 23 8.16 -1.89 -1.25
C MET A 23 8.99 -1.39 -2.43
N GLU A 24 9.93 -2.21 -2.91
CA GLU A 24 10.74 -1.86 -4.08
C GLU A 24 9.88 -1.60 -5.32
N ARG A 25 8.77 -2.33 -5.46
CA ARG A 25 7.87 -2.17 -6.61
C ARG A 25 6.92 -0.98 -6.47
N GLY A 26 7.00 -0.26 -5.36
CA GLY A 26 6.17 0.92 -5.15
C GLY A 26 4.70 0.57 -5.03
N VAL A 27 3.83 1.40 -5.59
CA VAL A 27 2.38 1.24 -5.48
C VAL A 27 1.93 -0.18 -5.81
N ILE A 28 2.50 -0.78 -6.86
CA ILE A 28 2.11 -2.13 -7.29
C ILE A 28 2.26 -3.15 -6.16
N GLY A 29 3.37 -3.07 -5.41
CA GLY A 29 3.61 -3.99 -4.31
C GLY A 29 2.63 -3.80 -3.16
N TYR A 30 2.30 -2.57 -2.84
CA TYR A 30 1.32 -2.29 -1.79
C TYR A 30 -0.08 -2.72 -2.20
N VAL A 31 -0.44 -2.53 -3.47
CA VAL A 31 -1.72 -3.00 -4.00
C VAL A 31 -1.81 -4.54 -3.89
N GLU A 32 -0.71 -5.22 -4.20
CA GLU A 32 -0.66 -6.68 -4.09
C GLU A 32 -0.97 -7.12 -2.66
N LEU A 33 -0.33 -6.49 -1.68
CA LEU A 33 -0.57 -6.82 -0.28
C LEU A 33 -2.02 -6.53 0.13
N ALA A 34 -2.53 -5.35 -0.26
CA ALA A 34 -3.89 -4.95 0.07
C ALA A 34 -4.91 -5.92 -0.55
N GLN A 35 -4.69 -6.29 -1.81
CA GLN A 35 -5.62 -7.17 -2.52
C GLN A 35 -5.70 -8.55 -1.88
N TYR A 36 -4.62 -9.00 -1.29
CA TYR A 36 -4.62 -10.25 -0.55
C TYR A 36 -5.70 -10.24 0.56
N SER A 37 -5.87 -9.11 1.23
CA SER A 37 -6.90 -8.95 2.26
C SER A 37 -8.28 -8.62 1.69
N PHE A 38 -8.34 -7.89 0.58
CA PHE A 38 -9.59 -7.38 0.03
C PHE A 38 -10.30 -8.35 -0.92
N GLN A 39 -9.61 -9.35 -1.43
CA GLN A 39 -10.16 -10.23 -2.46
C GLN A 39 -11.47 -10.86 -2.01
N ASN A 40 -12.49 -10.73 -2.85
CA ASN A 40 -13.85 -11.25 -2.61
C ASN A 40 -14.59 -10.59 -1.44
N LYS A 41 -14.03 -9.53 -0.87
CA LYS A 41 -14.62 -8.86 0.29
C LYS A 41 -15.03 -7.42 0.00
N ILE A 42 -14.52 -6.84 -1.08
CA ILE A 42 -14.90 -5.49 -1.47
C ILE A 42 -15.28 -5.48 -2.95
N ALA A 43 -16.03 -4.46 -3.36
CA ALA A 43 -16.45 -4.31 -4.75
C ALA A 43 -16.43 -2.84 -5.12
N CYS A 44 -15.78 -2.52 -6.23
CA CYS A 44 -15.84 -1.18 -6.79
C CYS A 44 -17.08 -1.08 -7.68
N VAL A 45 -18.01 -0.22 -7.29
CA VAL A 45 -19.27 -0.06 -7.99
C VAL A 45 -19.30 1.20 -8.88
N ASP A 46 -18.33 2.09 -8.71
CA ASP A 46 -18.20 3.30 -9.52
C ASP A 46 -16.72 3.66 -9.56
N TYR A 47 -16.06 3.29 -10.65
CA TYR A 47 -14.62 3.47 -10.78
C TYR A 47 -14.21 4.93 -10.80
N SER A 48 -14.97 5.79 -11.48
CA SER A 48 -14.61 7.19 -11.61
C SER A 48 -14.57 7.91 -10.27
N ARG A 49 -15.42 7.50 -9.33
CA ARG A 49 -15.44 8.07 -7.98
C ARG A 49 -14.75 7.17 -6.96
N LYS A 50 -14.19 6.06 -7.40
CA LYS A 50 -13.55 5.06 -6.53
C LYS A 50 -14.49 4.68 -5.37
N LYS A 51 -15.75 4.42 -5.73
CA LYS A 51 -16.77 4.06 -4.76
C LYS A 51 -16.71 2.57 -4.49
N ILE A 52 -16.46 2.22 -3.24
CA ILE A 52 -16.28 0.84 -2.80
C ILE A 52 -17.41 0.46 -1.87
N LYS A 53 -17.87 -0.78 -1.99
CA LYS A 53 -18.84 -1.35 -1.05
C LYS A 53 -18.25 -2.61 -0.43
N TRP A 54 -18.58 -2.84 0.83
CA TRP A 54 -18.20 -4.05 1.53
C TRP A 54 -19.22 -4.36 2.61
N LYS A 55 -19.18 -5.59 3.11
CA LYS A 55 -20.08 -6.04 4.18
C LYS A 55 -19.30 -6.07 5.49
N ASN A 56 -19.80 -5.36 6.49
CA ASN A 56 -19.15 -5.35 7.80
C ASN A 56 -19.48 -6.58 8.62
N ASN A 57 -18.95 -6.65 9.86
CA ASN A 57 -19.14 -7.82 10.73
C ASN A 57 -20.58 -8.10 11.10
N GLU A 58 -21.44 -7.08 11.06
CA GLU A 58 -22.86 -7.24 11.33
C GLU A 58 -23.67 -7.58 10.10
N GLY A 59 -23.01 -7.74 8.96
CA GLY A 59 -23.67 -8.04 7.71
C GLY A 59 -24.24 -6.84 6.98
N ASN A 60 -23.97 -5.63 7.46
CA ASN A 60 -24.44 -4.40 6.83
C ASN A 60 -23.53 -3.98 5.69
N ILE A 61 -24.13 -3.44 4.62
CA ILE A 61 -23.36 -2.95 3.48
C ILE A 61 -22.85 -1.55 3.79
N MET A 62 -21.54 -1.40 3.72
CA MET A 62 -20.86 -0.12 3.92
C MET A 62 -20.46 0.45 2.57
N THR A 63 -20.40 1.76 2.49
CA THR A 63 -20.00 2.45 1.26
C THR A 63 -18.91 3.46 1.57
N ASP A 64 -17.88 3.49 0.73
CA ASP A 64 -16.74 4.38 0.89
C ASP A 64 -16.45 5.05 -0.45
N ILE A 65 -16.46 6.37 -0.50
CA ILE A 65 -16.17 7.13 -1.71
C ILE A 65 -14.71 7.54 -1.68
N SER A 66 -14.04 7.42 -2.83
CA SER A 66 -12.61 7.70 -2.98
C SER A 66 -11.74 6.74 -2.16
N MET A 67 -12.33 5.66 -1.65
CA MET A 67 -11.65 4.64 -0.88
C MET A 67 -10.93 5.20 0.36
N ILE A 68 -11.44 6.30 0.89
CA ILE A 68 -10.78 7.00 1.99
C ILE A 68 -10.71 6.14 3.24
N GLU A 69 -11.82 5.51 3.62
CA GLU A 69 -11.90 4.74 4.86
C GLU A 69 -11.09 3.45 4.78
N LEU A 70 -11.28 2.66 3.73
CA LEU A 70 -10.55 1.40 3.58
C LEU A 70 -9.06 1.64 3.37
N GLY A 71 -8.72 2.68 2.59
CA GLY A 71 -7.33 3.02 2.36
C GLY A 71 -6.64 3.43 3.65
N LYS A 72 -7.33 4.24 4.46
CA LYS A 72 -6.78 4.66 5.75
C LYS A 72 -6.53 3.45 6.65
N LEU A 73 -7.49 2.54 6.72
CA LEU A 73 -7.35 1.33 7.53
C LEU A 73 -6.15 0.50 7.07
N PHE A 74 -5.98 0.36 5.75
CA PHE A 74 -4.86 -0.39 5.22
C PHE A 74 -3.52 0.23 5.61
N PHE A 75 -3.33 1.52 5.33
CA PHE A 75 -2.06 2.17 5.61
C PHE A 75 -1.77 2.27 7.11
N GLU A 76 -2.81 2.46 7.91
CA GLU A 76 -2.68 2.44 9.35
C GLU A 76 -2.15 1.09 9.85
N SER A 77 -2.63 0.00 9.23
CA SER A 77 -2.22 -1.35 9.63
C SER A 77 -0.76 -1.65 9.32
N ILE A 78 -0.17 -1.00 8.31
CA ILE A 78 1.20 -1.33 7.87
C ILE A 78 2.23 -0.27 8.24
N VAL A 79 1.82 0.89 8.76
CA VAL A 79 2.75 2.02 8.94
C VAL A 79 3.97 1.66 9.78
N LYS A 80 3.80 0.90 10.83
CA LYS A 80 4.90 0.53 11.71
C LYS A 80 5.90 -0.38 10.99
N ARG A 81 5.41 -1.46 10.40
CA ARG A 81 6.28 -2.39 9.68
C ARG A 81 6.92 -1.71 8.47
N ASN A 82 6.15 -0.88 7.76
CA ASN A 82 6.66 -0.15 6.61
C ASN A 82 7.86 0.72 7.02
N THR A 83 7.74 1.44 8.13
CA THR A 83 8.82 2.28 8.66
C THR A 83 10.04 1.43 9.02
N GLU A 84 9.82 0.32 9.72
CA GLU A 84 10.91 -0.56 10.14
C GLU A 84 11.68 -1.12 8.95
N LEU A 85 10.95 -1.62 7.95
CA LEU A 85 11.58 -2.20 6.75
C LEU A 85 12.32 -1.15 5.93
N ALA A 86 11.70 0.03 5.77
CA ALA A 86 12.32 1.12 5.02
C ALA A 86 13.62 1.55 5.67
N MET A 87 13.61 1.75 6.98
CA MET A 87 14.81 2.18 7.71
C MET A 87 15.89 1.12 7.70
N LYS A 88 15.51 -0.14 7.82
CA LYS A 88 16.46 -1.25 7.72
C LYS A 88 17.18 -1.21 6.39
N LYS A 89 16.42 -1.03 5.30
CA LYS A 89 17.02 -0.98 3.96
C LYS A 89 17.91 0.25 3.78
N VAL A 90 17.46 1.41 4.28
CA VAL A 90 18.26 2.64 4.21
C VAL A 90 19.58 2.45 4.94
N PHE A 91 19.58 1.88 6.14
CA PHE A 91 20.81 1.65 6.90
C PHE A 91 21.73 0.66 6.20
N GLU A 92 21.20 -0.38 5.58
CA GLU A 92 22.01 -1.32 4.80
C GLU A 92 22.73 -0.63 3.65
N ILE A 93 22.02 0.27 2.96
CA ILE A 93 22.59 1.02 1.85
C ILE A 93 23.66 1.99 2.34
N LEU A 94 23.38 2.69 3.46
CA LEU A 94 24.36 3.62 4.05
C LEU A 94 25.65 2.91 4.43
N GLU A 95 25.55 1.69 4.96
CA GLU A 95 26.75 0.91 5.27
C GLU A 95 27.57 0.62 4.02
N LYS A 96 26.91 0.30 2.93
CA LYS A 96 27.60 0.05 1.65
C LYS A 96 28.30 1.32 1.14
N LEU A 97 27.63 2.47 1.27
CA LEU A 97 28.20 3.74 0.81
C LEU A 97 29.39 4.18 1.67
N ASP A 98 29.40 3.81 2.94
CA ASP A 98 30.49 4.15 3.85
C ASP A 98 31.64 3.15 3.81
N ASP A 99 31.48 2.03 3.12
CA ASP A 99 32.49 0.98 3.05
C ASP A 99 33.64 1.44 2.16
N LYS A 100 34.75 1.84 2.77
CA LYS A 100 35.93 2.32 2.05
C LYS A 100 36.66 1.20 1.32
N ASP A 101 36.45 -0.03 1.74
CA ASP A 101 37.06 -1.19 1.11
C ASP A 101 36.14 -1.77 0.01
N GLY A 102 34.94 -1.21 -0.12
CA GLY A 102 34.00 -1.62 -1.14
C GLY A 102 34.44 -1.16 -2.52
N ASP A 103 34.37 -2.07 -3.47
CA ASP A 103 34.79 -1.80 -4.84
C ASP A 103 33.62 -1.25 -5.65
N TYR A 104 33.10 -0.11 -5.22
CA TYR A 104 31.96 0.52 -5.87
C TYR A 104 32.39 1.70 -6.73
N ASN A 105 31.97 1.70 -8.00
CA ASN A 105 32.21 2.84 -8.89
C ASN A 105 31.12 3.89 -8.70
N ASN A 106 31.23 5.00 -9.44
CA ASN A 106 30.27 6.11 -9.33
C ASN A 106 28.85 5.70 -9.72
N LEU A 107 28.71 4.81 -10.70
CA LEU A 107 27.41 4.32 -11.15
C LEU A 107 26.74 3.49 -10.05
N ASP A 108 27.53 2.66 -9.37
CA ASP A 108 27.01 1.86 -8.25
C ASP A 108 26.54 2.78 -7.12
N ARG A 109 27.30 3.83 -6.83
CA ARG A 109 26.95 4.78 -5.78
C ARG A 109 25.65 5.53 -6.11
N GLU A 110 25.50 5.94 -7.37
CA GLU A 110 24.26 6.59 -7.81
C GLU A 110 23.07 5.66 -7.63
N ARG A 111 23.23 4.39 -7.97
CA ARG A 111 22.17 3.40 -7.85
C ARG A 111 21.79 3.19 -6.38
N PHE A 112 22.78 3.12 -5.50
CA PHE A 112 22.53 3.00 -4.07
C PHE A 112 21.77 4.21 -3.55
N GLU A 113 22.13 5.41 -4.00
CA GLU A 113 21.46 6.64 -3.58
C GLU A 113 20.01 6.68 -4.08
N GLU A 114 19.77 6.25 -5.31
CA GLU A 114 18.41 6.19 -5.86
C GLU A 114 17.55 5.20 -5.08
N ASP A 115 18.10 4.02 -4.75
CA ASP A 115 17.39 3.03 -3.96
C ASP A 115 17.06 3.58 -2.57
N MET A 116 18.02 4.27 -1.96
CA MET A 116 17.80 4.86 -0.64
C MET A 116 16.66 5.88 -0.68
N MET A 117 16.68 6.75 -1.70
CA MET A 117 15.62 7.76 -1.86
C MET A 117 14.26 7.11 -2.08
N HIS A 118 14.22 6.00 -2.81
CA HIS A 118 12.97 5.28 -3.03
C HIS A 118 12.37 4.79 -1.70
N PHE A 119 13.18 4.19 -0.84
CA PHE A 119 12.68 3.68 0.45
C PHE A 119 12.30 4.81 1.39
N VAL A 120 13.02 5.92 1.36
CA VAL A 120 12.63 7.12 2.11
C VAL A 120 11.27 7.62 1.63
N GLU A 121 11.06 7.63 0.31
CA GLU A 121 9.79 8.06 -0.28
C GLU A 121 8.65 7.14 0.15
N MET A 122 8.87 5.81 0.15
CA MET A 122 7.85 4.87 0.58
C MET A 122 7.49 5.08 2.06
N LYS A 123 8.51 5.28 2.89
CA LYS A 123 8.30 5.59 4.30
C LYS A 123 7.46 6.85 4.48
N CYS A 124 7.84 7.91 3.78
CA CYS A 124 7.17 9.21 3.92
C CYS A 124 5.75 9.17 3.39
N SER A 125 5.52 8.54 2.25
CA SER A 125 4.19 8.47 1.65
C SER A 125 3.20 7.77 2.57
N VAL A 126 3.58 6.61 3.09
CA VAL A 126 2.70 5.86 3.99
C VAL A 126 2.45 6.65 5.28
N SER A 127 3.49 7.27 5.82
CA SER A 127 3.37 8.07 7.04
C SER A 127 2.42 9.26 6.85
N ARG A 128 2.52 9.94 5.71
CA ARG A 128 1.65 11.08 5.40
C ARG A 128 0.19 10.66 5.26
N ILE A 129 -0.04 9.54 4.59
CA ILE A 129 -1.40 8.99 4.45
C ILE A 129 -1.95 8.64 5.83
N ASN A 130 -1.15 7.98 6.66
CA ASN A 130 -1.58 7.60 8.01
C ASN A 130 -1.92 8.81 8.87
N LYS A 131 -1.26 9.94 8.64
CA LYS A 131 -1.56 11.19 9.36
C LYS A 131 -2.78 11.91 8.82
N GLY A 132 -3.38 11.40 7.76
CA GLY A 132 -4.58 11.98 7.19
C GLY A 132 -4.33 13.07 6.16
N GLU A 133 -3.11 13.18 5.64
CA GLU A 133 -2.81 14.16 4.61
C GLU A 133 -3.59 13.83 3.34
N LYS A 134 -4.20 14.84 2.73
CA LYS A 134 -5.03 14.69 1.54
C LYS A 134 -4.20 14.87 0.27
N ASN A 135 -4.70 14.31 -0.83
CA ASN A 135 -4.10 14.47 -2.17
C ASN A 135 -2.67 13.96 -2.27
N VAL A 136 -2.35 12.91 -1.51
CA VAL A 136 -1.07 12.25 -1.65
C VAL A 136 -1.11 11.42 -2.94
N ALA A 137 -0.21 11.71 -3.87
CA ALA A 137 -0.20 11.04 -5.17
C ALA A 137 -0.14 9.52 -5.05
N PHE A 138 0.65 9.03 -4.11
CA PHE A 138 0.79 7.61 -3.83
C PHE A 138 -0.57 6.99 -3.50
N PHE A 139 -1.36 7.65 -2.66
CA PHE A 139 -2.70 7.18 -2.29
C PHE A 139 -3.63 7.14 -3.49
N ASN A 140 -3.56 8.16 -4.34
CA ASN A 140 -4.42 8.23 -5.52
C ASN A 140 -4.16 7.08 -6.48
N GLU A 141 -2.90 6.75 -6.70
CA GLU A 141 -2.55 5.60 -7.54
C GLU A 141 -2.96 4.28 -6.89
N PHE A 142 -2.70 4.16 -5.59
CA PHE A 142 -3.05 2.96 -4.82
C PHE A 142 -4.56 2.69 -4.90
N SER A 143 -5.36 3.69 -4.59
CA SER A 143 -6.81 3.52 -4.55
C SER A 143 -7.38 3.23 -5.93
N ARG A 144 -6.84 3.86 -6.97
CA ARG A 144 -7.25 3.59 -8.34
C ARG A 144 -6.98 2.13 -8.72
N ASP A 145 -5.79 1.63 -8.39
CA ASP A 145 -5.41 0.28 -8.75
C ASP A 145 -6.21 -0.78 -7.96
N VAL A 146 -6.47 -0.53 -6.69
CA VAL A 146 -7.31 -1.42 -5.89
C VAL A 146 -8.73 -1.45 -6.44
N CYS A 147 -9.27 -0.28 -6.77
CA CYS A 147 -10.62 -0.20 -7.37
C CYS A 147 -10.69 -0.99 -8.67
N LYS A 148 -9.66 -0.85 -9.50
CA LYS A 148 -9.63 -1.54 -10.79
C LYS A 148 -9.63 -3.06 -10.61
N LYS A 149 -8.92 -3.57 -9.63
CA LYS A 149 -8.85 -5.01 -9.35
C LYS A 149 -10.15 -5.57 -8.78
N ASN A 150 -10.98 -4.72 -8.21
CA ASN A 150 -12.22 -5.14 -7.55
C ASN A 150 -13.46 -4.61 -8.27
N LEU A 151 -13.30 -4.21 -9.51
CA LEU A 151 -14.38 -3.67 -10.31
C LEU A 151 -15.41 -4.75 -10.61
N ILE A 152 -16.70 -4.42 -10.44
CA ILE A 152 -17.77 -5.33 -10.77
C ILE A 152 -17.98 -5.28 -12.27
N LYS A 153 -17.63 -6.36 -12.96
CA LYS A 153 -17.65 -6.41 -14.42
C LYS A 153 -19.04 -6.54 -15.01
N ASN A 154 -19.97 -7.09 -14.26
CA ASN A 154 -21.30 -7.38 -14.75
C ASN A 154 -22.34 -6.36 -14.33
N LEU A 155 -21.90 -5.24 -13.78
CA LEU A 155 -22.80 -4.18 -13.37
C LEU A 155 -23.17 -3.36 -14.58
N LYS A 156 -24.33 -3.65 -15.15
CA LYS A 156 -24.85 -2.89 -16.27
C LYS A 156 -26.02 -2.08 -15.80
N LYS A 157 -26.09 -1.18 -16.26
CA LYS A 157 -27.27 -0.57 -16.03
C LYS A 157 -27.90 0.08 -16.33
#